data_44e4da8f362013a458ab9f8991dcd4f4
#
_entry.id   44e4da8f362013a458ab9f8991dcd4f4
#
_cell.length_a   1.000
_cell.length_b   1.000
_cell.length_c   1.000
_cell.angle_alpha   90.00
_cell.angle_beta   90.00
_cell.angle_gamma   90.00
#
_symmetry.space_group_name_H-M   'P 1'
#
loop_
_entity.id
_entity.type
_entity.pdbx_description
1 polymer ?
#
loop_
_entity_poly.entity_id
_entity_poly.type
_entity_poly.pdbx_seq_one_letter_code
_entity_poly.pdbx_strand_id
1 'polypeptide(L)'
;MKSRRTKIAGLIILALVLSVAGVSAAGGPPGGGFYSGQTIQNLGTEAGVSVTLYDKDNAATTYSKDWTIPEGGAVTFFVSDIPGVPAGFVGSAVISSDQVVKAIVNVTNRKNGANGVDGGTAAAQYRGVDDASAGTTLVFPLAKANFNGKTSAFYIQNAGTANATFTATFLMGTGLTDPSPVTYTYTSPSLVPGQMAVIIAADASVPDGRIGSLAVTSAQKMAGTILEYETTTSPAKILQGTTGFTANDFSNRVLFPVVKKQLSGRSTGLQVMNVGDAAVDVTLVYRGAMGPCAGNTYSETSRTLQPKQSTTYLDSPVLPAGCLASAEATATGNIAGVVNEAFLPCTAGCTQRATMYSAFPFASATAKLVAPVFKEDFGGKRSGLTVQNVGDSGTSATVIFKVGTATYTYNNLSIPAKEAKTLVDMTNAANYPVANWSGGSVLPDGSLASVTITAGQPIIAIVNEAPLAGVVQDNINYEAFNVAP
;
A
#
# COMPACT_ATOMS: atom_id res chain seq x y z
N MET A 1 -4.76 -9.37 43.19
CA MET A 1 -4.76 -8.99 41.80
C MET A 1 -3.62 -9.72 41.07
N LYS A 2 -3.89 -10.80 40.32
CA LYS A 2 -2.87 -11.49 39.50
C LYS A 2 -2.70 -10.70 38.24
N SER A 3 -1.54 -10.05 38.04
CA SER A 3 -1.12 -9.47 36.79
C SER A 3 -1.12 -10.58 35.71
N ARG A 4 -2.14 -10.61 34.85
CA ARG A 4 -2.08 -11.38 33.60
C ARG A 4 -1.00 -10.72 32.75
N ARG A 5 0.18 -11.32 32.65
CA ARG A 5 1.16 -10.98 31.60
C ARG A 5 0.49 -11.38 30.29
N THR A 6 -0.07 -10.40 29.59
CA THR A 6 -0.61 -10.56 28.23
C THR A 6 0.55 -10.99 27.35
N LYS A 7 0.47 -12.19 26.79
CA LYS A 7 1.43 -12.61 25.76
C LYS A 7 1.09 -11.79 24.52
N ILE A 8 1.97 -10.90 24.12
CA ILE A 8 1.84 -10.15 22.87
C ILE A 8 2.00 -11.17 21.73
N ALA A 9 0.93 -11.44 20.98
CA ALA A 9 0.93 -12.36 19.85
C ALA A 9 1.16 -11.66 18.51
N GLY A 10 0.97 -10.34 18.45
CA GLY A 10 1.20 -9.53 17.25
C GLY A 10 1.55 -8.09 17.61
N LEU A 11 2.53 -7.54 16.90
CA LEU A 11 2.91 -6.14 16.92
C LEU A 11 2.88 -5.62 15.48
N ILE A 12 2.08 -4.61 15.21
CA ILE A 12 2.02 -3.92 13.92
C ILE A 12 2.52 -2.51 14.11
N ILE A 13 3.40 -2.08 13.21
CA ILE A 13 4.04 -0.79 13.23
C ILE A 13 3.43 0.05 12.10
N LEU A 14 2.95 1.24 12.42
CA LEU A 14 2.37 2.20 11.48
C LEU A 14 3.24 3.46 11.46
N ALA A 15 4.03 3.64 10.42
CA ALA A 15 5.00 4.71 10.34
C ALA A 15 4.40 6.12 10.21
N LEU A 16 3.11 6.24 9.84
CA LEU A 16 2.47 7.54 9.67
C LEU A 16 1.09 7.55 10.33
N VAL A 17 0.89 8.52 11.21
CA VAL A 17 -0.41 8.86 11.78
C VAL A 17 -0.56 10.38 11.74
N LEU A 18 -1.61 10.87 11.08
CA LEU A 18 -1.92 12.30 10.98
C LEU A 18 -3.23 12.60 11.70
N SER A 19 -3.27 13.70 12.43
CA SER A 19 -4.50 14.31 12.94
C SER A 19 -4.71 15.69 12.36
N VAL A 20 -5.95 16.17 12.44
CA VAL A 20 -6.39 17.41 11.79
C VAL A 20 -5.87 18.66 12.47
N ALA A 21 -5.19 19.51 11.78
CA ALA A 21 -5.31 20.96 11.62
C ALA A 21 -4.13 21.51 10.82
N GLY A 22 -4.40 22.28 9.82
CA GLY A 22 -3.72 23.42 9.19
C GLY A 22 -2.21 23.58 9.15
N VAL A 23 -1.41 22.62 9.57
CA VAL A 23 0.06 22.72 9.49
C VAL A 23 0.58 21.65 8.55
N SER A 24 1.11 22.08 7.40
CA SER A 24 1.97 21.24 6.58
C SER A 24 3.23 20.96 7.42
N ALA A 25 3.43 19.72 7.88
CA ALA A 25 4.72 19.30 8.37
C ALA A 25 5.76 19.56 7.27
N ALA A 26 6.96 19.98 7.61
CA ALA A 26 8.06 20.09 6.64
C ALA A 26 8.14 18.77 5.87
N GLY A 27 7.99 18.82 4.54
CA GLY A 27 7.92 17.63 3.69
C GLY A 27 6.53 17.00 3.50
N GLY A 28 5.43 17.60 4.01
CA GLY A 28 4.07 17.12 3.80
C GLY A 28 3.40 17.68 2.55
N PRO A 29 2.25 17.07 2.11
CA PRO A 29 1.50 17.52 0.93
C PRO A 29 0.96 18.95 1.10
N PRO A 30 0.90 19.77 0.02
CA PRO A 30 0.40 21.13 0.08
C PRO A 30 -1.04 21.26 0.59
N GLY A 31 -1.34 22.38 1.29
CA GLY A 31 -2.67 22.76 1.73
C GLY A 31 -3.16 22.10 3.01
N GLY A 32 -2.39 21.22 3.62
CA GLY A 32 -2.70 20.65 4.94
C GLY A 32 -4.02 19.88 5.01
N GLY A 33 -4.60 19.80 6.23
CA GLY A 33 -5.87 19.15 6.50
C GLY A 33 -5.90 17.64 6.37
N PHE A 34 -4.76 17.02 6.23
CA PHE A 34 -4.65 15.55 6.16
C PHE A 34 -4.95 14.93 7.51
N TYR A 35 -5.71 13.85 7.49
CA TYR A 35 -6.00 13.02 8.66
C TYR A 35 -5.98 11.54 8.26
N SER A 36 -5.80 10.66 9.24
CA SER A 36 -5.76 9.22 9.01
C SER A 36 -6.84 8.47 9.78
N GLY A 37 -7.41 7.48 9.11
CA GLY A 37 -8.21 6.41 9.70
C GLY A 37 -7.45 5.10 9.60
N GLN A 38 -7.64 4.24 10.60
CA GLN A 38 -7.01 2.92 10.67
C GLN A 38 -8.09 1.87 10.76
N THR A 39 -7.88 0.74 10.09
CA THR A 39 -8.73 -0.44 10.22
C THR A 39 -7.85 -1.61 10.63
N ILE A 40 -8.20 -2.25 11.75
CA ILE A 40 -7.51 -3.42 12.31
C ILE A 40 -8.44 -4.61 12.19
N GLN A 41 -8.02 -5.68 11.50
CA GLN A 41 -8.72 -6.95 11.39
C GLN A 41 -8.08 -7.98 12.32
N ASN A 42 -8.90 -8.66 13.12
CA ASN A 42 -8.49 -9.79 13.95
C ASN A 42 -8.56 -11.10 13.14
N LEU A 43 -7.51 -11.90 13.15
CA LEU A 43 -7.40 -13.18 12.44
C LEU A 43 -7.48 -14.40 13.37
N GLY A 44 -7.51 -14.18 14.70
CA GLY A 44 -7.63 -15.21 15.71
C GLY A 44 -9.02 -15.21 16.36
N THR A 45 -9.08 -15.76 17.57
CA THR A 45 -10.24 -15.63 18.46
C THR A 45 -10.44 -14.17 18.87
N GLU A 46 -11.32 -13.85 19.80
CA GLU A 46 -11.47 -12.47 20.30
C GLU A 46 -10.12 -11.88 20.70
N ALA A 47 -9.78 -10.70 20.18
CA ALA A 47 -8.51 -10.02 20.36
C ALA A 47 -8.64 -8.79 21.27
N GLY A 48 -7.78 -8.70 22.29
CA GLY A 48 -7.44 -7.45 22.98
C GLY A 48 -6.38 -6.70 22.16
N VAL A 49 -6.70 -5.50 21.74
CA VAL A 49 -5.82 -4.67 20.89
C VAL A 49 -5.56 -3.34 21.57
N SER A 50 -4.28 -2.96 21.70
CA SER A 50 -3.85 -1.64 22.16
C SER A 50 -3.14 -0.89 21.05
N VAL A 51 -3.55 0.35 20.80
CA VAL A 51 -2.88 1.26 19.85
C VAL A 51 -2.19 2.37 20.63
N THR A 52 -0.89 2.51 20.45
CA THR A 52 -0.08 3.58 21.04
C THR A 52 0.47 4.48 19.94
N LEU A 53 0.20 5.78 20.05
CA LEU A 53 0.73 6.81 19.16
C LEU A 53 1.97 7.45 19.78
N TYR A 54 2.97 7.72 18.95
CA TYR A 54 4.22 8.37 19.32
C TYR A 54 4.34 9.69 18.55
N ASP A 55 4.47 10.79 19.29
CA ASP A 55 4.62 12.11 18.69
C ASP A 55 5.98 12.25 17.98
N LYS A 56 5.95 12.78 16.75
CA LYS A 56 7.15 12.95 15.92
C LYS A 56 8.16 13.93 16.58
N ASP A 57 7.65 15.01 17.16
CA ASP A 57 8.48 16.11 17.67
C ASP A 57 8.72 16.02 19.18
N ASN A 58 7.97 15.17 19.89
CA ASN A 58 8.10 14.99 21.34
C ASN A 58 8.20 13.51 21.73
N ALA A 59 9.41 13.01 21.83
CA ALA A 59 9.70 11.62 22.14
C ALA A 59 9.09 11.09 23.47
N ALA A 60 8.77 11.98 24.42
CA ALA A 60 8.17 11.62 25.71
C ALA A 60 6.64 11.55 25.66
N THR A 61 6.01 12.02 24.57
CA THR A 61 4.56 12.10 24.46
C THR A 61 4.00 10.93 23.69
N THR A 62 3.09 10.18 24.35
CA THR A 62 2.35 9.08 23.75
C THR A 62 0.87 9.19 24.11
N TYR A 63 0.03 8.64 23.21
CA TYR A 63 -1.42 8.55 23.41
C TYR A 63 -1.85 7.11 23.14
N SER A 64 -2.81 6.58 23.87
CA SER A 64 -3.22 5.19 23.66
C SER A 64 -4.72 4.98 23.85
N LYS A 65 -5.22 3.91 23.20
CA LYS A 65 -6.58 3.41 23.36
C LYS A 65 -6.61 1.92 23.07
N ASP A 66 -7.49 1.23 23.81
CA ASP A 66 -7.70 -0.21 23.70
C ASP A 66 -9.02 -0.52 23.02
N TRP A 67 -9.07 -1.67 22.33
CA TRP A 67 -10.26 -2.24 21.72
C TRP A 67 -10.32 -3.74 21.96
N THR A 68 -11.54 -4.28 21.95
CA THR A 68 -11.79 -5.72 21.83
C THR A 68 -12.38 -5.98 20.45
N ILE A 69 -11.75 -6.87 19.67
CA ILE A 69 -12.17 -7.19 18.30
C ILE A 69 -12.60 -8.66 18.26
N PRO A 70 -13.86 -8.97 17.91
CA PRO A 70 -14.34 -10.34 17.77
C PRO A 70 -13.54 -11.13 16.73
N GLU A 71 -13.63 -12.46 16.78
CA GLU A 71 -13.03 -13.37 15.79
C GLU A 71 -13.40 -12.97 14.35
N GLY A 72 -12.37 -12.81 13.49
CA GLY A 72 -12.51 -12.41 12.10
C GLY A 72 -13.11 -11.01 11.88
N GLY A 73 -13.45 -10.29 12.95
CA GLY A 73 -13.99 -8.94 12.89
C GLY A 73 -12.92 -7.88 12.62
N ALA A 74 -13.35 -6.63 12.42
CA ALA A 74 -12.47 -5.49 12.26
C ALA A 74 -13.00 -4.28 13.02
N VAL A 75 -12.11 -3.39 13.46
CA VAL A 75 -12.43 -2.07 14.01
C VAL A 75 -11.83 -0.99 13.12
N THR A 76 -12.60 0.05 12.85
CA THR A 76 -12.13 1.25 12.15
C THR A 76 -12.24 2.45 13.10
N PHE A 77 -11.20 3.27 13.18
CA PHE A 77 -11.16 4.48 14.02
C PHE A 77 -10.30 5.56 13.36
N PHE A 78 -10.54 6.80 13.73
CA PHE A 78 -9.68 7.93 13.39
C PHE A 78 -8.68 8.20 14.53
N VAL A 79 -7.56 8.84 14.20
CA VAL A 79 -6.58 9.27 15.20
C VAL A 79 -7.21 10.18 16.26
N SER A 80 -8.16 11.04 15.85
CA SER A 80 -8.95 11.91 16.74
C SER A 80 -9.83 11.16 17.75
N ASP A 81 -10.09 9.85 17.54
CA ASP A 81 -10.85 9.02 18.48
C ASP A 81 -10.01 8.53 19.67
N ILE A 82 -8.69 8.75 19.60
CA ILE A 82 -7.76 8.41 20.70
C ILE A 82 -7.69 9.59 21.66
N PRO A 83 -8.00 9.39 22.97
CA PRO A 83 -8.08 10.47 23.93
C PRO A 83 -6.78 11.27 24.06
N GLY A 84 -6.90 12.60 24.14
CA GLY A 84 -5.78 13.52 24.39
C GLY A 84 -4.94 13.87 23.16
N VAL A 85 -5.18 13.25 22.02
CA VAL A 85 -4.44 13.58 20.78
C VAL A 85 -4.77 15.02 20.34
N PRO A 86 -3.75 15.91 20.23
CA PRO A 86 -4.00 17.30 19.85
C PRO A 86 -4.30 17.43 18.35
N ALA A 87 -4.98 18.51 17.98
CA ALA A 87 -5.09 18.91 16.59
C ALA A 87 -3.68 19.17 16.01
N GLY A 88 -3.44 18.73 14.76
CA GLY A 88 -2.12 18.86 14.11
C GLY A 88 -1.09 17.80 14.51
N PHE A 89 -1.49 16.79 15.30
CA PHE A 89 -0.61 15.67 15.64
C PHE A 89 -0.04 15.01 14.38
N VAL A 90 1.26 14.82 14.36
CA VAL A 90 1.98 14.01 13.36
C VAL A 90 2.86 13.02 14.11
N GLY A 91 2.70 11.74 13.83
CA GLY A 91 3.41 10.71 14.57
C GLY A 91 3.29 9.34 13.93
N SER A 92 3.74 8.35 14.64
CA SER A 92 3.63 6.93 14.29
C SER A 92 2.73 6.21 15.29
N ALA A 93 2.31 4.99 14.93
CA ALA A 93 1.55 4.14 15.80
C ALA A 93 2.20 2.76 15.94
N VAL A 94 2.00 2.15 17.11
CA VAL A 94 2.30 0.75 17.37
C VAL A 94 1.01 0.07 17.84
N ILE A 95 0.65 -1.02 17.17
CA ILE A 95 -0.51 -1.84 17.52
C ILE A 95 0.01 -3.11 18.20
N SER A 96 -0.39 -3.32 19.43
CA SER A 96 -0.08 -4.53 20.21
C SER A 96 -1.35 -5.36 20.39
N SER A 97 -1.28 -6.67 20.20
CA SER A 97 -2.43 -7.56 20.33
C SER A 97 -2.02 -8.90 20.92
N ASP A 98 -2.97 -9.56 21.60
CA ASP A 98 -2.84 -10.94 22.09
C ASP A 98 -3.22 -11.98 21.02
N GLN A 99 -3.70 -11.53 19.86
CA GLN A 99 -4.01 -12.35 18.68
C GLN A 99 -3.29 -11.79 17.46
N VAL A 100 -3.22 -12.58 16.38
CA VAL A 100 -2.72 -12.11 15.09
C VAL A 100 -3.71 -11.12 14.49
N VAL A 101 -3.24 -9.92 14.21
CA VAL A 101 -4.04 -8.85 13.58
C VAL A 101 -3.35 -8.34 12.31
N LYS A 102 -4.12 -7.76 11.41
CA LYS A 102 -3.62 -7.01 10.25
C LYS A 102 -4.26 -5.64 10.21
N ALA A 103 -3.50 -4.65 9.79
CA ALA A 103 -3.99 -3.27 9.77
C ALA A 103 -3.69 -2.58 8.45
N ILE A 104 -4.59 -1.67 8.07
CA ILE A 104 -4.38 -0.70 7.00
C ILE A 104 -4.60 0.71 7.51
N VAL A 105 -3.94 1.66 6.89
CA VAL A 105 -4.10 3.09 7.14
C VAL A 105 -4.65 3.78 5.90
N ASN A 106 -5.67 4.60 6.08
CA ASN A 106 -6.17 5.55 5.10
C ASN A 106 -5.72 6.94 5.48
N VAL A 107 -5.12 7.67 4.56
CA VAL A 107 -4.76 9.10 4.71
C VAL A 107 -5.53 9.91 3.68
N THR A 108 -6.18 10.99 4.09
CA THR A 108 -6.93 11.85 3.17
C THR A 108 -7.01 13.28 3.69
N ASN A 109 -7.21 14.24 2.77
CA ASN A 109 -7.52 15.62 3.11
C ASN A 109 -8.98 16.00 2.79
N ARG A 110 -9.82 15.00 2.46
CA ARG A 110 -11.23 15.23 2.14
C ARG A 110 -11.99 15.78 3.35
N LYS A 111 -12.85 16.78 3.11
CA LYS A 111 -13.71 17.33 4.15
C LYS A 111 -14.65 16.28 4.74
N ASN A 112 -14.60 16.12 6.06
CA ASN A 112 -15.49 15.26 6.83
C ASN A 112 -15.68 15.84 8.24
N GLY A 113 -16.76 16.56 8.47
CA GLY A 113 -17.01 17.29 9.71
C GLY A 113 -15.90 18.33 9.99
N ALA A 114 -15.23 18.21 11.12
CA ALA A 114 -14.09 19.04 11.50
C ALA A 114 -12.80 18.64 10.77
N ASN A 115 -12.75 17.45 10.18
CA ASN A 115 -11.58 16.89 9.51
C ASN A 115 -11.50 17.33 8.05
N GLY A 116 -10.27 17.41 7.50
CA GLY A 116 -10.03 17.73 6.11
C GLY A 116 -10.14 19.22 5.79
N VAL A 117 -10.04 19.52 4.49
CA VAL A 117 -10.14 20.88 3.96
C VAL A 117 -11.15 20.96 2.82
N ASP A 118 -11.73 22.15 2.62
CA ASP A 118 -12.66 22.37 1.51
C ASP A 118 -11.93 22.16 0.18
N GLY A 119 -12.56 21.39 -0.71
CA GLY A 119 -11.98 21.00 -1.99
C GLY A 119 -10.84 19.98 -1.92
N GLY A 120 -10.51 19.42 -0.75
CA GLY A 120 -9.60 18.29 -0.60
C GLY A 120 -10.18 17.03 -1.24
N THR A 121 -9.40 16.32 -2.05
CA THR A 121 -9.81 15.06 -2.72
C THR A 121 -8.75 13.98 -2.64
N ALA A 122 -7.52 14.33 -2.23
CA ALA A 122 -6.39 13.42 -2.16
C ALA A 122 -6.61 12.33 -1.11
N ALA A 123 -6.24 11.10 -1.44
CA ALA A 123 -6.25 9.98 -0.51
C ALA A 123 -5.19 8.94 -0.87
N ALA A 124 -4.62 8.29 0.14
CA ALA A 124 -3.73 7.15 0.02
C ALA A 124 -4.12 6.06 1.01
N GLN A 125 -3.73 4.84 0.72
CA GLN A 125 -3.91 3.70 1.61
C GLN A 125 -2.65 2.84 1.60
N TYR A 126 -2.26 2.28 2.73
CA TYR A 126 -1.12 1.39 2.85
C TYR A 126 -1.30 0.42 4.04
N ARG A 127 -0.51 -0.65 4.03
CA ARG A 127 -0.53 -1.68 5.08
C ARG A 127 0.27 -1.27 6.30
N GLY A 128 -0.10 -1.77 7.48
CA GLY A 128 0.78 -1.83 8.63
C GLY A 128 1.91 -2.85 8.40
N VAL A 129 3.05 -2.63 9.03
CA VAL A 129 4.23 -3.49 8.97
C VAL A 129 4.27 -4.36 10.22
N ASP A 130 4.32 -5.68 10.07
CA ASP A 130 4.52 -6.58 11.20
C ASP A 130 5.95 -6.41 11.77
N ASP A 131 6.13 -6.56 13.08
CA ASP A 131 7.46 -6.46 13.72
C ASP A 131 8.49 -7.41 13.09
N ALA A 132 8.07 -8.61 12.70
CA ALA A 132 8.92 -9.58 12.00
C ALA A 132 9.37 -9.10 10.62
N SER A 133 8.63 -8.19 10.00
CA SER A 133 8.93 -7.60 8.68
C SER A 133 9.74 -6.30 8.78
N ALA A 134 9.88 -5.71 9.97
CA ALA A 134 10.78 -4.58 10.17
C ALA A 134 12.25 -5.03 10.10
N GLY A 135 13.15 -4.20 9.54
CA GLY A 135 14.54 -4.58 9.30
C GLY A 135 15.54 -3.44 9.48
N THR A 136 16.81 -3.78 9.60
CA THR A 136 17.92 -2.80 9.69
C THR A 136 18.25 -2.14 8.34
N THR A 137 17.73 -2.70 7.26
CA THR A 137 17.75 -2.13 5.90
C THR A 137 16.32 -2.03 5.40
N LEU A 138 15.94 -0.83 4.93
CA LEU A 138 14.64 -0.52 4.36
C LEU A 138 14.85 0.16 3.02
N VAL A 139 14.16 -0.28 1.98
CA VAL A 139 14.30 0.31 0.64
C VAL A 139 12.96 0.75 0.07
N PHE A 140 13.03 1.77 -0.78
CA PHE A 140 11.91 2.31 -1.55
C PHE A 140 12.34 2.38 -3.02
N PRO A 141 11.75 1.56 -3.90
CA PRO A 141 12.08 1.55 -5.32
C PRO A 141 11.81 2.87 -6.03
N LEU A 142 10.98 3.74 -5.45
CA LEU A 142 10.63 5.04 -5.99
C LEU A 142 10.98 6.15 -5.01
N ALA A 143 11.68 7.17 -5.51
CA ALA A 143 11.89 8.46 -4.86
C ALA A 143 11.79 9.58 -5.91
N LYS A 144 11.06 10.65 -5.62
CA LYS A 144 10.92 11.82 -6.49
C LYS A 144 11.25 13.11 -5.74
N ALA A 145 12.05 13.96 -6.38
CA ALA A 145 12.32 15.32 -5.97
C ALA A 145 11.66 16.26 -7.00
N ASN A 146 10.41 16.63 -6.78
CA ASN A 146 9.60 17.45 -7.70
C ASN A 146 9.68 16.97 -9.17
N PHE A 147 9.74 15.66 -9.39
CA PHE A 147 9.79 15.07 -10.71
C PHE A 147 8.38 15.03 -11.32
N ASN A 148 8.19 15.76 -12.45
CA ASN A 148 6.90 15.95 -13.10
C ASN A 148 5.82 16.47 -12.11
N GLY A 149 6.19 17.43 -11.25
CA GLY A 149 5.31 18.03 -10.26
C GLY A 149 4.92 17.14 -9.09
N LYS A 150 5.69 16.07 -8.82
CA LYS A 150 5.45 15.15 -7.70
C LYS A 150 6.69 15.01 -6.83
N THR A 151 6.46 14.92 -5.52
CA THR A 151 7.49 14.71 -4.49
C THR A 151 7.12 13.50 -3.63
N SER A 152 8.14 12.73 -3.22
CA SER A 152 8.01 11.61 -2.28
C SER A 152 8.44 12.06 -0.88
N ALA A 153 7.57 11.83 0.12
CA ALA A 153 7.93 11.92 1.54
C ALA A 153 8.03 10.52 2.13
N PHE A 154 9.05 10.28 2.94
CA PHE A 154 9.32 9.01 3.57
C PHE A 154 9.17 9.16 5.08
N TYR A 155 8.34 8.32 5.67
CA TYR A 155 8.01 8.29 7.09
C TYR A 155 8.71 7.07 7.68
N ILE A 156 9.82 7.26 8.38
CA ILE A 156 10.71 6.20 8.86
C ILE A 156 10.61 6.12 10.37
N GLN A 157 10.10 4.99 10.88
CA GLN A 157 9.89 4.72 12.31
C GLN A 157 10.99 3.82 12.86
N ASN A 158 11.51 4.15 14.05
CA ASN A 158 12.34 3.24 14.81
C ASN A 158 11.46 2.12 15.42
N ALA A 159 11.53 0.95 14.81
CA ALA A 159 10.83 -0.26 15.22
C ALA A 159 11.65 -1.14 16.18
N GLY A 160 12.84 -0.67 16.55
CA GLY A 160 13.74 -1.36 17.49
C GLY A 160 13.41 -1.08 18.94
N THR A 161 14.28 -1.56 19.83
CA THR A 161 14.13 -1.47 21.29
C THR A 161 15.07 -0.45 21.93
N ALA A 162 15.96 0.17 21.15
CA ALA A 162 16.90 1.20 21.61
C ALA A 162 16.84 2.42 20.67
N ASN A 163 17.33 3.55 21.18
CA ASN A 163 17.47 4.76 20.36
C ASN A 163 18.39 4.49 19.16
N ALA A 164 18.04 5.03 18.01
CA ALA A 164 18.81 4.86 16.80
C ALA A 164 18.70 6.07 15.87
N THR A 165 19.77 6.32 15.14
CA THR A 165 19.78 7.12 13.91
C THR A 165 19.64 6.18 12.71
N PHE A 166 19.25 6.72 11.56
CA PHE A 166 19.36 6.04 10.28
C PHE A 166 20.11 6.91 9.26
N THR A 167 20.74 6.25 8.28
CA THR A 167 21.27 6.90 7.09
C THR A 167 20.35 6.60 5.91
N ALA A 168 19.86 7.65 5.26
CA ALA A 168 19.08 7.59 4.02
C ALA A 168 20.00 7.88 2.83
N THR A 169 20.08 6.95 1.89
CA THR A 169 20.88 7.05 0.67
C THR A 169 19.95 7.09 -0.54
N PHE A 170 19.84 8.26 -1.16
CA PHE A 170 19.08 8.48 -2.39
C PHE A 170 19.99 8.23 -3.59
N LEU A 171 19.57 7.39 -4.53
CA LEU A 171 20.23 7.20 -5.83
C LEU A 171 19.32 7.75 -6.93
N MET A 172 19.62 8.97 -7.41
CA MET A 172 18.71 9.82 -8.16
C MET A 172 19.21 10.14 -9.56
N GLY A 173 18.40 9.82 -10.56
CA GLY A 173 18.64 10.12 -11.97
C GLY A 173 17.84 11.33 -12.48
N THR A 174 18.10 11.72 -13.74
CA THR A 174 17.39 12.78 -14.46
C THR A 174 16.17 12.27 -15.24
N GLY A 175 15.98 10.96 -15.31
CA GLY A 175 14.89 10.31 -16.07
C GLY A 175 14.60 8.90 -15.60
N LEU A 176 13.60 8.27 -16.21
CA LEU A 176 13.05 6.97 -15.83
C LEU A 176 14.04 5.80 -15.93
N THR A 177 15.10 5.97 -16.71
CA THR A 177 16.12 4.95 -17.04
C THR A 177 17.52 5.55 -17.06
N ASP A 178 17.83 6.46 -16.14
CA ASP A 178 19.16 7.10 -16.12
C ASP A 178 20.25 6.04 -15.84
N PRO A 179 21.25 5.89 -16.73
CA PRO A 179 22.33 4.92 -16.55
C PRO A 179 23.38 5.35 -15.52
N SER A 180 23.39 6.63 -15.12
CA SER A 180 24.41 7.23 -14.25
C SER A 180 23.79 8.09 -13.15
N PRO A 181 22.93 7.51 -12.29
CA PRO A 181 22.29 8.24 -11.21
C PRO A 181 23.34 8.72 -10.18
N VAL A 182 23.03 9.82 -9.48
CA VAL A 182 23.88 10.44 -8.47
C VAL A 182 23.40 10.04 -7.08
N THR A 183 24.35 9.78 -6.18
CA THR A 183 24.09 9.45 -4.78
C THR A 183 24.04 10.71 -3.92
N TYR A 184 23.02 10.78 -3.03
CA TYR A 184 22.84 11.81 -2.01
C TYR A 184 22.53 11.13 -0.68
N THR A 185 23.02 11.70 0.44
CA THR A 185 22.86 11.09 1.76
C THR A 185 22.29 12.07 2.78
N TYR A 186 21.52 11.52 3.72
CA TYR A 186 20.98 12.23 4.86
C TYR A 186 21.11 11.35 6.11
N THR A 187 21.44 11.93 7.25
CA THR A 187 21.45 11.22 8.54
C THR A 187 20.38 11.81 9.45
N SER A 188 19.52 10.97 9.99
CA SER A 188 18.43 11.39 10.86
C SER A 188 18.92 11.84 12.24
N PRO A 189 18.12 12.64 12.98
CA PRO A 189 18.24 12.72 14.44
C PRO A 189 18.09 11.34 15.09
N SER A 190 18.50 11.24 16.37
CA SER A 190 18.25 10.05 17.17
C SER A 190 16.75 9.91 17.47
N LEU A 191 16.18 8.75 17.13
CA LEU A 191 14.79 8.42 17.36
C LEU A 191 14.69 7.42 18.51
N VAL A 192 13.81 7.66 19.47
CA VAL A 192 13.47 6.65 20.49
C VAL A 192 12.62 5.53 19.88
N PRO A 193 12.52 4.34 20.52
CA PRO A 193 11.63 3.28 20.08
C PRO A 193 10.18 3.77 19.86
N GLY A 194 9.60 3.45 18.71
CA GLY A 194 8.27 3.89 18.30
C GLY A 194 8.24 5.25 17.58
N GLN A 195 9.19 6.15 17.80
CA GLN A 195 9.22 7.47 17.17
C GLN A 195 9.60 7.38 15.68
N MET A 196 9.15 8.36 14.89
CA MET A 196 9.49 8.45 13.46
C MET A 196 10.14 9.78 13.08
N ALA A 197 10.85 9.79 11.95
CA ALA A 197 11.23 10.97 11.19
C ALA A 197 10.51 11.01 9.85
N VAL A 198 10.29 12.23 9.34
CA VAL A 198 9.80 12.47 7.97
C VAL A 198 10.94 13.08 7.18
N ILE A 199 11.25 12.51 6.02
CA ILE A 199 12.29 13.01 5.12
C ILE A 199 11.78 13.11 3.68
N ILE A 200 12.28 14.10 2.96
CA ILE A 200 12.13 14.24 1.51
C ILE A 200 13.52 14.29 0.86
N ALA A 201 13.57 14.14 -0.45
CA ALA A 201 14.84 14.16 -1.18
C ALA A 201 15.62 15.49 -1.00
N ALA A 202 14.92 16.61 -0.79
CA ALA A 202 15.54 17.92 -0.53
C ALA A 202 16.35 17.97 0.78
N ASP A 203 16.00 17.16 1.81
CA ASP A 203 16.76 17.09 3.07
C ASP A 203 18.17 16.51 2.84
N ALA A 204 18.34 15.72 1.79
CA ALA A 204 19.63 15.22 1.31
C ALA A 204 20.27 16.13 0.23
N SER A 205 19.73 17.34 0.00
CA SER A 205 20.16 18.27 -1.06
C SER A 205 20.03 17.72 -2.48
N VAL A 206 19.07 16.84 -2.73
CA VAL A 206 18.74 16.37 -4.08
C VAL A 206 18.07 17.52 -4.85
N PRO A 207 18.56 17.88 -6.05
CA PRO A 207 17.92 18.90 -6.88
C PRO A 207 16.52 18.47 -7.35
N ASP A 208 15.64 19.44 -7.61
CA ASP A 208 14.36 19.22 -8.26
C ASP A 208 14.51 18.54 -9.63
N GLY A 209 13.47 17.88 -10.09
CA GLY A 209 13.43 17.19 -11.37
C GLY A 209 14.15 15.83 -11.37
N ARG A 210 14.41 15.24 -10.21
CA ARG A 210 15.07 13.94 -10.07
C ARG A 210 14.09 12.84 -9.69
N ILE A 211 14.39 11.63 -10.18
CA ILE A 211 13.68 10.38 -9.85
C ILE A 211 14.69 9.27 -9.60
N GLY A 212 14.38 8.35 -8.71
CA GLY A 212 15.27 7.23 -8.39
C GLY A 212 14.74 6.38 -7.25
N SER A 213 15.62 5.93 -6.37
CA SER A 213 15.35 5.05 -5.24
C SER A 213 15.91 5.63 -3.94
N LEU A 214 15.44 5.07 -2.83
CA LEU A 214 15.96 5.34 -1.50
C LEU A 214 16.31 4.04 -0.79
N ALA A 215 17.48 3.96 -0.17
CA ALA A 215 17.86 2.95 0.79
C ALA A 215 18.11 3.60 2.16
N VAL A 216 17.56 2.99 3.22
CA VAL A 216 17.73 3.42 4.61
C VAL A 216 18.43 2.31 5.37
N THR A 217 19.46 2.65 6.13
CA THR A 217 20.18 1.71 7.00
C THR A 217 20.26 2.24 8.43
N SER A 218 20.13 1.35 9.41
CA SER A 218 20.19 1.67 10.84
C SER A 218 20.72 0.49 11.64
N ALA A 219 21.19 0.76 12.86
CA ALA A 219 21.58 -0.27 13.83
C ALA A 219 20.36 -0.95 14.48
N GLN A 220 19.17 -0.34 14.42
CA GLN A 220 17.92 -0.89 14.92
C GLN A 220 16.98 -1.19 13.76
N LYS A 221 15.98 -2.07 14.00
CA LYS A 221 14.90 -2.30 13.02
C LYS A 221 14.18 -1.00 12.69
N MET A 222 13.90 -0.77 11.42
CA MET A 222 13.10 0.32 10.91
C MET A 222 11.88 -0.22 10.18
N ALA A 223 10.78 0.51 10.25
CA ALA A 223 9.62 0.36 9.39
C ALA A 223 9.37 1.71 8.70
N GLY A 224 8.75 1.70 7.53
CA GLY A 224 8.52 2.96 6.84
C GLY A 224 7.46 2.90 5.76
N THR A 225 6.97 4.08 5.43
CA THR A 225 5.96 4.34 4.42
C THR A 225 6.43 5.46 3.51
N ILE A 226 6.15 5.35 2.22
CA ILE A 226 6.26 6.43 1.26
C ILE A 226 4.87 7.02 0.99
N LEU A 227 4.77 8.34 0.99
CA LEU A 227 3.67 9.07 0.38
C LEU A 227 4.21 9.92 -0.77
N GLU A 228 3.67 9.71 -1.97
CA GLU A 228 3.92 10.57 -3.12
C GLU A 228 2.73 11.51 -3.31
N TYR A 229 3.00 12.79 -3.49
CA TYR A 229 1.98 13.82 -3.68
C TYR A 229 2.38 14.81 -4.76
N GLU A 230 1.39 15.47 -5.35
CA GLU A 230 1.61 16.58 -6.25
C GLU A 230 1.98 17.85 -5.50
N THR A 231 2.85 18.67 -6.10
CA THR A 231 3.30 19.96 -5.54
C THR A 231 2.64 21.17 -6.22
N THR A 232 1.86 20.94 -7.27
CA THR A 232 1.34 21.98 -8.17
C THR A 232 -0.01 22.53 -7.77
N THR A 233 -0.76 21.86 -6.90
CA THR A 233 -2.09 22.29 -6.43
C THR A 233 -2.14 22.37 -4.91
N SER A 234 -2.92 23.35 -4.39
CA SER A 234 -3.20 23.50 -2.96
C SER A 234 -4.69 23.75 -2.76
N PRO A 235 -5.42 22.91 -1.98
CA PRO A 235 -4.95 21.69 -1.35
C PRO A 235 -4.59 20.61 -2.38
N ALA A 236 -3.65 19.73 -2.04
CA ALA A 236 -3.23 18.64 -2.90
C ALA A 236 -4.44 17.78 -3.34
N LYS A 237 -4.45 17.37 -4.62
CA LYS A 237 -5.50 16.55 -5.24
C LYS A 237 -5.08 15.10 -5.42
N ILE A 238 -3.77 14.85 -5.43
CA ILE A 238 -3.17 13.53 -5.59
C ILE A 238 -2.37 13.20 -4.35
N LEU A 239 -2.63 12.02 -3.81
CA LEU A 239 -1.82 11.36 -2.80
C LEU A 239 -1.83 9.87 -3.11
N GLN A 240 -0.68 9.24 -3.06
CA GLN A 240 -0.55 7.79 -3.18
C GLN A 240 0.54 7.31 -2.24
N GLY A 241 0.48 6.05 -1.80
CA GLY A 241 1.47 5.57 -0.86
C GLY A 241 1.48 4.06 -0.73
N THR A 242 2.59 3.55 -0.21
CA THR A 242 2.77 2.15 0.14
C THR A 242 3.86 2.02 1.22
N THR A 243 4.09 0.81 1.71
CA THR A 243 5.15 0.52 2.68
C THR A 243 6.50 0.32 2.00
N GLY A 244 7.58 0.59 2.71
CA GLY A 244 8.94 0.22 2.29
C GLY A 244 9.18 -1.28 2.40
N PHE A 245 10.23 -1.76 1.75
CA PHE A 245 10.62 -3.16 1.67
C PHE A 245 11.84 -3.44 2.55
N THR A 246 11.84 -4.57 3.23
CA THR A 246 12.98 -5.07 4.00
C THR A 246 13.51 -6.39 3.39
N ALA A 247 14.52 -6.97 3.99
CA ALA A 247 15.11 -8.22 3.49
C ALA A 247 14.09 -9.36 3.31
N ASN A 248 12.98 -9.35 4.08
CA ASN A 248 11.91 -10.35 3.96
C ASN A 248 11.08 -10.19 2.67
N ASP A 249 11.14 -9.01 2.06
CA ASP A 249 10.41 -8.68 0.82
C ASP A 249 11.31 -8.79 -0.42
N PHE A 250 12.60 -9.06 -0.26
CA PHE A 250 13.54 -9.14 -1.36
C PHE A 250 13.44 -10.49 -2.07
N SER A 251 13.33 -10.47 -3.39
CA SER A 251 13.18 -11.68 -4.19
C SER A 251 13.76 -11.47 -5.58
N ASN A 252 14.24 -12.53 -6.21
CA ASN A 252 14.60 -12.49 -7.63
C ASN A 252 13.39 -12.62 -8.57
N ARG A 253 12.17 -12.75 -7.98
CA ARG A 253 10.88 -12.76 -8.71
C ARG A 253 9.86 -11.94 -7.93
N VAL A 254 9.30 -10.90 -8.57
CA VAL A 254 8.24 -10.08 -7.98
C VAL A 254 7.05 -9.98 -8.92
N LEU A 255 5.85 -9.89 -8.34
CA LEU A 255 4.58 -10.00 -9.02
C LEU A 255 3.80 -8.69 -8.91
N PHE A 256 3.13 -8.31 -10.00
CA PHE A 256 2.32 -7.13 -10.15
C PHE A 256 0.92 -7.54 -10.64
N PRO A 257 -0.06 -7.73 -9.73
CA PRO A 257 -1.39 -8.26 -10.09
C PRO A 257 -2.21 -7.37 -11.02
N VAL A 258 -1.98 -6.05 -10.99
CA VAL A 258 -2.77 -5.05 -11.73
C VAL A 258 -1.85 -4.15 -12.53
N VAL A 259 -1.84 -4.34 -13.84
CA VAL A 259 -1.12 -3.49 -14.81
C VAL A 259 -2.11 -3.01 -15.85
N LYS A 260 -2.18 -1.71 -16.08
CA LYS A 260 -3.08 -1.08 -17.05
C LYS A 260 -2.30 -0.33 -18.11
N LYS A 261 -2.76 -0.46 -19.36
CA LYS A 261 -2.31 0.35 -20.50
C LYS A 261 -3.50 1.10 -21.05
N GLN A 262 -3.65 2.37 -20.69
CA GLN A 262 -4.75 3.26 -21.12
C GLN A 262 -6.16 2.64 -20.92
N LEU A 263 -6.31 1.76 -19.93
CA LEU A 263 -7.59 1.16 -19.60
C LEU A 263 -8.45 2.20 -18.85
N SER A 264 -9.55 2.62 -19.46
CA SER A 264 -10.37 3.72 -18.96
C SER A 264 -9.54 4.99 -18.66
N GLY A 265 -8.57 5.29 -19.55
CA GLY A 265 -7.66 6.44 -19.43
C GLY A 265 -6.54 6.28 -18.41
N ARG A 266 -6.39 5.12 -17.78
CA ARG A 266 -5.35 4.86 -16.79
C ARG A 266 -4.23 4.00 -17.33
N SER A 267 -3.02 4.36 -16.98
CA SER A 267 -1.81 3.55 -17.22
C SER A 267 -1.04 3.35 -15.93
N THR A 268 -0.24 2.30 -15.88
CA THR A 268 0.66 1.99 -14.77
C THR A 268 2.10 2.22 -15.16
N GLY A 269 2.88 2.71 -14.19
CA GLY A 269 4.34 2.66 -14.19
C GLY A 269 4.79 1.63 -13.18
N LEU A 270 5.57 0.64 -13.60
CA LEU A 270 6.19 -0.34 -12.73
C LEU A 270 7.62 0.10 -12.46
N GLN A 271 7.95 0.31 -11.19
CA GLN A 271 9.30 0.64 -10.77
C GLN A 271 9.95 -0.58 -10.13
N VAL A 272 11.12 -0.97 -10.64
CA VAL A 272 11.89 -2.10 -10.14
C VAL A 272 13.25 -1.60 -9.67
N MET A 273 13.67 -1.99 -8.48
CA MET A 273 14.94 -1.65 -7.84
C MET A 273 15.79 -2.90 -7.62
N ASN A 274 17.06 -2.84 -7.98
CA ASN A 274 18.05 -3.81 -7.53
C ASN A 274 18.37 -3.54 -6.04
N VAL A 275 18.00 -4.48 -5.16
CA VAL A 275 18.25 -4.34 -3.72
C VAL A 275 19.54 -4.99 -3.25
N GLY A 276 20.23 -5.71 -4.16
CA GLY A 276 21.52 -6.34 -3.91
C GLY A 276 22.72 -5.41 -4.04
N ASP A 277 23.91 -5.98 -3.94
CA ASP A 277 25.20 -5.28 -3.98
C ASP A 277 26.01 -5.60 -5.27
N ALA A 278 25.42 -6.38 -6.18
CA ALA A 278 25.94 -6.67 -7.53
C ALA A 278 24.91 -6.21 -8.58
N ALA A 279 25.36 -5.96 -9.81
CA ALA A 279 24.47 -5.66 -10.93
C ALA A 279 23.55 -6.86 -11.23
N VAL A 280 22.30 -6.58 -11.60
CA VAL A 280 21.31 -7.59 -11.96
C VAL A 280 20.66 -7.28 -13.29
N ASP A 281 20.36 -8.32 -14.07
CA ASP A 281 19.55 -8.20 -15.29
C ASP A 281 18.08 -8.49 -14.95
N VAL A 282 17.18 -7.56 -15.29
CA VAL A 282 15.75 -7.64 -15.00
C VAL A 282 14.99 -7.88 -16.30
N THR A 283 14.15 -8.93 -16.32
CA THR A 283 13.19 -9.20 -17.40
C THR A 283 11.78 -9.04 -16.86
N LEU A 284 10.91 -8.37 -17.62
CA LEU A 284 9.52 -8.12 -17.26
C LEU A 284 8.58 -8.75 -18.29
N VAL A 285 7.66 -9.60 -17.80
CA VAL A 285 6.68 -10.32 -18.62
C VAL A 285 5.28 -9.95 -18.17
N TYR A 286 4.42 -9.57 -19.12
CA TYR A 286 3.00 -9.29 -18.89
C TYR A 286 2.11 -10.44 -19.38
N ARG A 287 1.02 -10.69 -18.64
CA ARG A 287 -0.05 -11.63 -19.02
C ARG A 287 -1.38 -10.89 -19.09
N GLY A 288 -1.94 -10.81 -20.29
CA GLY A 288 -3.18 -10.09 -20.54
C GLY A 288 -4.39 -10.79 -19.92
N ALA A 289 -5.13 -10.07 -19.07
CA ALA A 289 -6.35 -10.57 -18.40
C ALA A 289 -7.64 -10.04 -19.04
N MET A 290 -7.61 -8.82 -19.63
CA MET A 290 -8.80 -8.20 -20.23
C MET A 290 -8.43 -7.21 -21.33
N GLY A 291 -9.35 -6.97 -22.25
CA GLY A 291 -9.18 -6.06 -23.38
C GLY A 291 -8.39 -6.72 -24.54
N PRO A 292 -7.76 -5.94 -25.42
CA PRO A 292 -7.05 -6.45 -26.61
C PRO A 292 -5.91 -7.42 -26.31
N CYS A 293 -5.40 -7.41 -25.09
CA CYS A 293 -4.31 -8.29 -24.67
C CYS A 293 -4.75 -9.61 -24.03
N ALA A 294 -6.05 -9.82 -23.81
CA ALA A 294 -6.56 -10.99 -23.11
C ALA A 294 -5.99 -12.32 -23.67
N GLY A 295 -5.47 -13.17 -22.80
CA GLY A 295 -4.87 -14.46 -23.14
C GLY A 295 -3.49 -14.41 -23.81
N ASN A 296 -2.94 -13.22 -24.04
CA ASN A 296 -1.60 -13.05 -24.68
C ASN A 296 -0.52 -12.72 -23.65
N THR A 297 0.72 -13.05 -24.00
CA THR A 297 1.91 -12.75 -23.20
C THR A 297 2.82 -11.79 -23.95
N TYR A 298 3.39 -10.81 -23.23
CA TYR A 298 4.27 -9.77 -23.77
C TYR A 298 5.52 -9.65 -22.88
N SER A 299 6.66 -9.31 -23.48
CA SER A 299 7.91 -9.16 -22.74
C SER A 299 8.58 -7.82 -23.06
N GLU A 300 9.09 -7.15 -22.03
CA GLU A 300 9.97 -5.99 -22.19
C GLU A 300 11.40 -6.44 -22.51
N THR A 301 12.16 -5.54 -23.11
CA THR A 301 13.61 -5.72 -23.25
C THR A 301 14.26 -5.76 -21.87
N SER A 302 15.17 -6.70 -21.65
CA SER A 302 15.92 -6.82 -20.39
C SER A 302 16.70 -5.52 -20.09
N ARG A 303 16.77 -5.14 -18.80
CA ARG A 303 17.50 -3.97 -18.32
C ARG A 303 18.47 -4.38 -17.24
N THR A 304 19.73 -3.95 -17.34
CA THR A 304 20.73 -4.13 -16.29
C THR A 304 20.65 -2.98 -15.28
N LEU A 305 20.51 -3.33 -14.00
CA LEU A 305 20.46 -2.37 -12.89
C LEU A 305 21.70 -2.53 -12.01
N GLN A 306 22.40 -1.43 -11.77
CA GLN A 306 23.50 -1.37 -10.80
C GLN A 306 22.95 -1.51 -9.36
N PRO A 307 23.81 -1.79 -8.35
CA PRO A 307 23.39 -1.85 -6.95
C PRO A 307 22.57 -0.63 -6.52
N LYS A 308 21.42 -0.87 -5.90
CA LYS A 308 20.46 0.14 -5.41
C LYS A 308 19.81 1.01 -6.50
N GLN A 309 20.11 0.78 -7.77
CA GLN A 309 19.49 1.49 -8.88
C GLN A 309 18.07 0.99 -9.11
N SER A 310 17.16 1.92 -9.48
CA SER A 310 15.81 1.60 -9.96
C SER A 310 15.62 2.02 -11.42
N THR A 311 14.66 1.36 -12.09
CA THR A 311 14.18 1.70 -13.43
C THR A 311 12.67 1.70 -13.46
N THR A 312 12.05 2.52 -14.31
CA THR A 312 10.61 2.59 -14.49
C THR A 312 10.19 2.08 -15.87
N TYR A 313 9.24 1.15 -15.91
CA TYR A 313 8.51 0.73 -17.09
C TYR A 313 7.17 1.47 -17.11
N LEU A 314 7.12 2.63 -17.74
CA LEU A 314 5.94 3.50 -17.81
C LEU A 314 5.20 3.27 -19.11
N ASP A 315 3.86 3.09 -19.01
CA ASP A 315 2.96 3.00 -20.17
C ASP A 315 3.49 2.04 -21.24
N SER A 316 3.83 0.82 -20.82
CA SER A 316 4.59 -0.20 -21.57
C SER A 316 4.33 -0.18 -23.09
N PRO A 317 5.37 -0.03 -23.94
CA PRO A 317 5.20 0.02 -25.39
C PRO A 317 4.79 -1.32 -26.00
N VAL A 318 5.00 -2.44 -25.28
CA VAL A 318 4.67 -3.78 -25.78
C VAL A 318 3.20 -4.15 -25.54
N LEU A 319 2.51 -3.49 -24.58
CA LEU A 319 1.09 -3.72 -24.35
C LEU A 319 0.22 -2.88 -25.29
N PRO A 320 -0.87 -3.43 -25.88
CA PRO A 320 -1.86 -2.65 -26.59
C PRO A 320 -2.66 -1.74 -25.63
N ALA A 321 -3.14 -0.61 -26.13
CA ALA A 321 -4.02 0.28 -25.38
C ALA A 321 -5.36 -0.42 -25.01
N GLY A 322 -5.94 -0.06 -23.88
CA GLY A 322 -7.18 -0.68 -23.37
C GLY A 322 -6.97 -2.00 -22.62
N CYS A 323 -5.72 -2.35 -22.29
CA CYS A 323 -5.39 -3.61 -21.60
C CYS A 323 -5.43 -3.52 -20.09
N LEU A 324 -5.93 -4.60 -19.45
CA LEU A 324 -5.61 -5.02 -18.09
C LEU A 324 -4.75 -6.28 -18.16
N ALA A 325 -3.63 -6.29 -17.45
CA ALA A 325 -2.70 -7.41 -17.36
C ALA A 325 -2.23 -7.61 -15.91
N SER A 326 -1.61 -8.74 -15.64
CA SER A 326 -0.67 -8.91 -14.55
C SER A 326 0.76 -8.88 -15.11
N ALA A 327 1.76 -8.66 -14.25
CA ALA A 327 3.15 -8.75 -14.67
C ALA A 327 4.00 -9.51 -13.65
N GLU A 328 5.12 -10.04 -14.13
CA GLU A 328 6.15 -10.68 -13.34
C GLU A 328 7.51 -10.12 -13.77
N ALA A 329 8.28 -9.58 -12.80
CA ALA A 329 9.67 -9.27 -13.02
C ALA A 329 10.54 -10.39 -12.44
N THR A 330 11.48 -10.88 -13.25
CA THR A 330 12.52 -11.84 -12.84
C THR A 330 13.89 -11.20 -13.00
N ALA A 331 14.81 -11.51 -12.10
CA ALA A 331 16.15 -10.96 -12.13
C ALA A 331 17.20 -11.99 -11.74
N THR A 332 18.47 -11.74 -12.11
CA THR A 332 19.62 -12.56 -11.73
C THR A 332 20.00 -12.42 -10.26
N GLY A 333 19.46 -11.43 -9.56
CA GLY A 333 19.61 -11.20 -8.12
C GLY A 333 18.34 -10.62 -7.51
N ASN A 334 18.38 -10.23 -6.24
CA ASN A 334 17.22 -9.74 -5.52
C ASN A 334 16.77 -8.34 -5.98
N ILE A 335 15.48 -8.20 -6.16
CA ILE A 335 14.79 -6.95 -6.54
C ILE A 335 13.61 -6.69 -5.61
N ALA A 336 13.14 -5.44 -5.60
CA ALA A 336 11.86 -5.01 -5.06
C ALA A 336 11.16 -4.11 -6.08
N GLY A 337 9.83 -3.97 -6.00
CA GLY A 337 9.09 -3.17 -6.96
C GLY A 337 7.87 -2.48 -6.39
N VAL A 338 7.48 -1.36 -7.02
CA VAL A 338 6.22 -0.65 -6.75
C VAL A 338 5.50 -0.35 -8.07
N VAL A 339 4.21 -0.19 -7.99
CA VAL A 339 3.36 0.22 -9.11
C VAL A 339 2.72 1.55 -8.78
N ASN A 340 2.81 2.49 -9.72
CA ASN A 340 2.02 3.72 -9.74
C ASN A 340 0.98 3.62 -10.84
N GLU A 341 -0.28 3.85 -10.51
CA GLU A 341 -1.38 3.98 -11.47
C GLU A 341 -1.83 5.44 -11.53
N ALA A 342 -1.96 6.00 -12.71
CA ALA A 342 -2.46 7.36 -12.93
C ALA A 342 -3.21 7.47 -14.25
N PHE A 343 -3.96 8.58 -14.45
CA PHE A 343 -4.48 8.93 -15.77
C PHE A 343 -3.35 9.41 -16.66
N LEU A 344 -3.09 8.69 -17.78
CA LEU A 344 -2.08 9.00 -18.77
C LEU A 344 -2.61 8.68 -20.19
N PRO A 345 -2.49 9.61 -21.18
CA PRO A 345 -2.16 11.04 -20.97
C PRO A 345 -3.30 11.76 -20.24
N CYS A 346 -2.96 12.67 -19.33
CA CYS A 346 -3.97 13.53 -18.73
C CYS A 346 -4.27 14.69 -19.66
N THR A 347 -5.39 14.63 -20.37
CA THR A 347 -5.91 15.73 -21.20
C THR A 347 -6.81 16.62 -20.37
N ALA A 348 -7.09 17.84 -20.85
CA ALA A 348 -7.95 18.79 -20.17
C ALA A 348 -9.29 18.14 -19.76
N GLY A 349 -9.64 18.25 -18.48
CA GLY A 349 -10.86 17.67 -17.89
C GLY A 349 -10.68 16.27 -17.26
N CYS A 350 -9.49 15.64 -17.32
CA CYS A 350 -9.24 14.44 -16.53
C CYS A 350 -9.20 14.78 -15.04
N THR A 351 -9.85 13.96 -14.22
CA THR A 351 -9.68 14.01 -12.77
C THR A 351 -8.31 13.45 -12.44
N GLN A 352 -7.48 14.25 -11.76
CA GLN A 352 -6.19 13.80 -11.26
C GLN A 352 -6.47 12.77 -10.16
N ARG A 353 -6.20 11.49 -10.46
CA ARG A 353 -6.34 10.36 -9.54
C ARG A 353 -5.14 9.46 -9.71
N ALA A 354 -4.56 9.02 -8.61
CA ALA A 354 -3.43 8.13 -8.63
C ALA A 354 -3.50 7.14 -7.46
N THR A 355 -2.89 5.97 -7.64
CA THR A 355 -2.73 4.97 -6.59
C THR A 355 -1.33 4.35 -6.68
N MET A 356 -0.85 3.80 -5.58
CA MET A 356 0.43 3.09 -5.50
C MET A 356 0.26 1.80 -4.70
N TYR A 357 0.92 0.73 -5.13
CA TYR A 357 1.00 -0.50 -4.37
C TYR A 357 2.38 -1.17 -4.50
N SER A 358 2.76 -1.96 -3.51
CA SER A 358 3.99 -2.75 -3.50
C SER A 358 3.84 -4.02 -4.35
N ALA A 359 4.86 -4.36 -5.13
CA ALA A 359 4.95 -5.67 -5.75
C ALA A 359 5.08 -6.77 -4.70
N PHE A 360 4.58 -7.95 -5.01
CA PHE A 360 4.65 -9.10 -4.13
C PHE A 360 5.88 -9.96 -4.45
N PRO A 361 6.74 -10.31 -3.46
CA PRO A 361 7.69 -11.38 -3.63
C PRO A 361 6.97 -12.67 -4.04
N PHE A 362 7.49 -13.40 -5.02
CA PHE A 362 6.85 -14.65 -5.47
C PHE A 362 6.62 -15.64 -4.33
N ALA A 363 7.62 -15.76 -3.43
CA ALA A 363 7.57 -16.67 -2.29
C ALA A 363 6.56 -16.26 -1.20
N SER A 364 6.04 -15.02 -1.23
CA SER A 364 5.03 -14.56 -0.25
C SER A 364 3.62 -15.04 -0.58
N ALA A 365 3.37 -15.55 -1.79
CA ALA A 365 2.06 -16.05 -2.19
C ALA A 365 1.65 -17.26 -1.35
N THR A 366 0.41 -17.26 -0.85
CA THR A 366 -0.15 -18.33 -0.02
C THR A 366 -1.53 -18.72 -0.52
N ALA A 367 -2.05 -19.86 -0.06
CA ALA A 367 -3.40 -20.31 -0.39
C ALA A 367 -4.51 -19.52 0.33
N LYS A 368 -4.15 -18.61 1.25
CA LYS A 368 -5.10 -17.82 2.05
C LYS A 368 -4.69 -16.36 2.12
N LEU A 369 -5.64 -15.47 1.88
CA LEU A 369 -5.48 -14.02 1.97
C LEU A 369 -6.52 -13.41 2.89
N VAL A 370 -6.18 -12.25 3.48
CA VAL A 370 -7.14 -11.40 4.16
C VAL A 370 -7.02 -9.95 3.69
N ALA A 371 -8.16 -9.26 3.68
CA ALA A 371 -8.25 -7.85 3.33
C ALA A 371 -9.17 -7.13 4.33
N PRO A 372 -8.64 -6.23 5.17
CA PRO A 372 -9.39 -5.58 6.24
C PRO A 372 -10.56 -4.71 5.79
N VAL A 373 -10.51 -4.18 4.57
CA VAL A 373 -11.53 -3.26 4.04
C VAL A 373 -11.93 -3.64 2.62
N PHE A 374 -13.21 -3.91 2.44
CA PHE A 374 -13.88 -4.01 1.15
C PHE A 374 -15.20 -3.23 1.21
N LYS A 375 -15.44 -2.37 0.25
CA LYS A 375 -16.63 -1.53 0.17
C LYS A 375 -17.50 -1.94 -1.01
N GLU A 376 -18.72 -2.34 -0.72
CA GLU A 376 -19.77 -2.47 -1.73
C GLU A 376 -20.65 -1.22 -1.61
N ASP A 377 -20.37 -0.21 -2.43
CA ASP A 377 -21.02 1.09 -2.46
C ASP A 377 -21.07 1.84 -1.10
N PHE A 378 -20.06 1.64 -0.25
CA PHE A 378 -19.99 2.24 1.07
C PHE A 378 -19.20 3.57 1.05
N GLY A 379 -19.77 4.62 1.65
CA GLY A 379 -19.11 5.92 1.81
C GLY A 379 -18.75 6.60 0.48
N GLY A 380 -19.52 6.34 -0.58
CA GLY A 380 -19.30 6.89 -1.91
C GLY A 380 -18.19 6.20 -2.70
N LYS A 381 -17.74 5.02 -2.27
CA LYS A 381 -16.70 4.22 -2.94
C LYS A 381 -17.14 2.78 -3.12
N ARG A 382 -16.62 2.17 -4.19
CA ARG A 382 -16.71 0.74 -4.48
C ARG A 382 -15.31 0.14 -4.55
N SER A 383 -15.14 -1.04 -3.97
CA SER A 383 -13.91 -1.81 -4.05
C SER A 383 -13.92 -2.75 -5.25
N GLY A 384 -12.76 -2.86 -5.90
CA GLY A 384 -12.43 -3.96 -6.80
C GLY A 384 -11.32 -4.81 -6.16
N LEU A 385 -11.57 -6.10 -5.99
CA LEU A 385 -10.61 -7.05 -5.46
C LEU A 385 -10.03 -7.86 -6.61
N THR A 386 -8.79 -7.61 -6.99
CA THR A 386 -8.09 -8.37 -8.04
C THR A 386 -7.24 -9.46 -7.41
N VAL A 387 -7.60 -10.71 -7.64
CA VAL A 387 -6.91 -11.91 -7.15
C VAL A 387 -6.14 -12.54 -8.30
N GLN A 388 -4.82 -12.72 -8.14
CA GLN A 388 -3.96 -13.42 -9.08
C GLN A 388 -3.63 -14.82 -8.55
N ASN A 389 -3.86 -15.83 -9.37
CA ASN A 389 -3.34 -17.19 -9.17
C ASN A 389 -1.87 -17.22 -9.58
N VAL A 390 -0.99 -17.54 -8.64
CA VAL A 390 0.48 -17.61 -8.87
C VAL A 390 0.92 -19.03 -9.25
N GLY A 391 0.06 -20.02 -9.00
CA GLY A 391 0.32 -21.44 -9.27
C GLY A 391 0.35 -21.79 -10.76
N ASP A 392 0.84 -22.98 -11.06
CA ASP A 392 0.97 -23.51 -12.42
C ASP A 392 -0.30 -24.21 -12.93
N SER A 393 -1.33 -24.33 -12.08
CA SER A 393 -2.63 -24.91 -12.39
C SER A 393 -3.75 -23.94 -12.09
N GLY A 394 -4.87 -24.07 -12.77
CA GLY A 394 -6.09 -23.32 -12.44
C GLY A 394 -6.56 -23.63 -11.02
N THR A 395 -7.21 -22.68 -10.38
CA THR A 395 -7.76 -22.85 -9.03
C THR A 395 -9.19 -22.33 -8.94
N SER A 396 -9.92 -22.87 -7.96
CA SER A 396 -11.18 -22.31 -7.49
C SER A 396 -10.96 -21.68 -6.13
N ALA A 397 -11.43 -20.44 -5.93
CA ALA A 397 -11.33 -19.76 -4.66
C ALA A 397 -12.70 -19.54 -4.02
N THR A 398 -12.73 -19.56 -2.69
CA THR A 398 -13.87 -19.15 -1.86
C THR A 398 -13.56 -17.78 -1.27
N VAL A 399 -14.51 -16.85 -1.38
CA VAL A 399 -14.38 -15.47 -0.87
C VAL A 399 -15.44 -15.25 0.19
N ILE A 400 -14.99 -14.93 1.41
CA ILE A 400 -15.85 -14.70 2.58
C ILE A 400 -15.79 -13.22 2.94
N PHE A 401 -16.94 -12.55 2.92
CA PHE A 401 -17.13 -11.17 3.36
C PHE A 401 -17.77 -11.17 4.74
N LYS A 402 -17.21 -10.44 5.70
CA LYS A 402 -17.77 -10.26 7.03
C LYS A 402 -18.15 -8.81 7.27
N VAL A 403 -19.44 -8.56 7.50
CA VAL A 403 -20.03 -7.23 7.76
C VAL A 403 -20.63 -7.25 9.17
N GLY A 404 -19.94 -6.67 10.15
CA GLY A 404 -20.32 -6.83 11.55
C GLY A 404 -20.34 -8.30 11.95
N THR A 405 -21.51 -8.82 12.32
CA THR A 405 -21.71 -10.25 12.66
C THR A 405 -22.18 -11.10 11.48
N ALA A 406 -22.60 -10.47 10.36
CA ALA A 406 -23.08 -11.17 9.19
C ALA A 406 -21.93 -11.67 8.31
N THR A 407 -22.13 -12.84 7.70
CA THR A 407 -21.15 -13.46 6.79
C THR A 407 -21.82 -13.78 5.44
N TYR A 408 -21.13 -13.37 4.36
CA TYR A 408 -21.54 -13.62 2.97
C TYR A 408 -20.43 -14.39 2.28
N THR A 409 -20.73 -15.54 1.69
CA THR A 409 -19.71 -16.42 1.09
C THR A 409 -19.99 -16.63 -0.37
N TYR A 410 -19.05 -16.21 -1.23
CA TYR A 410 -19.05 -16.49 -2.66
C TYR A 410 -18.09 -17.65 -2.96
N ASN A 411 -18.60 -18.68 -3.58
CA ASN A 411 -17.88 -19.92 -3.90
C ASN A 411 -17.52 -19.99 -5.38
N ASN A 412 -16.58 -20.88 -5.71
CA ASN A 412 -16.24 -21.26 -7.08
C ASN A 412 -15.74 -20.11 -7.96
N LEU A 413 -15.01 -19.13 -7.39
CA LEU A 413 -14.28 -18.15 -8.18
C LEU A 413 -13.16 -18.86 -8.95
N SER A 414 -13.37 -19.13 -10.23
CA SER A 414 -12.40 -19.79 -11.10
C SER A 414 -11.31 -18.80 -11.52
N ILE A 415 -10.05 -19.14 -11.26
CA ILE A 415 -8.88 -18.34 -11.65
C ILE A 415 -7.89 -19.26 -12.39
N PRO A 416 -7.71 -19.09 -13.72
CA PRO A 416 -6.75 -19.87 -14.50
C PRO A 416 -5.32 -19.73 -13.96
N ALA A 417 -4.42 -20.64 -14.34
CA ALA A 417 -3.01 -20.58 -13.95
C ALA A 417 -2.34 -19.28 -14.40
N LYS A 418 -1.60 -18.62 -13.50
CA LYS A 418 -0.87 -17.37 -13.73
C LYS A 418 -1.74 -16.15 -14.10
N GLU A 419 -3.06 -16.28 -14.13
CA GLU A 419 -3.99 -15.19 -14.47
C GLU A 419 -4.56 -14.52 -13.22
N ALA A 420 -5.19 -13.35 -13.44
CA ALA A 420 -5.89 -12.60 -12.41
C ALA A 420 -7.40 -12.48 -12.73
N LYS A 421 -8.22 -12.44 -11.67
CA LYS A 421 -9.66 -12.13 -11.74
C LYS A 421 -9.96 -10.97 -10.80
N THR A 422 -10.78 -10.04 -11.29
CA THR A 422 -11.27 -8.90 -10.50
C THR A 422 -12.71 -9.13 -10.08
N LEU A 423 -12.97 -9.05 -8.78
CA LEU A 423 -14.30 -9.01 -8.18
C LEU A 423 -14.64 -7.53 -7.96
N VAL A 424 -15.73 -7.07 -8.56
CA VAL A 424 -16.24 -5.70 -8.44
C VAL A 424 -17.74 -5.70 -8.69
N ASP A 425 -18.51 -4.89 -7.95
CA ASP A 425 -19.97 -4.88 -8.06
C ASP A 425 -20.58 -6.27 -7.79
N MET A 426 -20.40 -6.72 -6.54
CA MET A 426 -20.78 -8.10 -6.14
C MET A 426 -22.30 -8.33 -6.18
N THR A 427 -23.10 -7.27 -6.26
CA THR A 427 -24.55 -7.35 -6.42
C THR A 427 -24.97 -7.68 -7.85
N ASN A 428 -24.06 -7.58 -8.84
CA ASN A 428 -24.35 -7.86 -10.24
C ASN A 428 -24.50 -9.36 -10.50
N ALA A 429 -25.74 -9.87 -10.51
CA ALA A 429 -26.05 -11.28 -10.68
C ALA A 429 -25.58 -11.88 -12.04
N ALA A 430 -25.37 -11.07 -13.08
CA ALA A 430 -24.82 -11.54 -14.34
C ALA A 430 -23.34 -11.96 -14.22
N ASN A 431 -22.58 -11.28 -13.36
CA ASN A 431 -21.17 -11.57 -13.08
C ASN A 431 -21.01 -12.55 -11.90
N TYR A 432 -21.92 -12.46 -10.92
CA TYR A 432 -21.87 -13.23 -9.67
C TYR A 432 -23.20 -13.94 -9.42
N PRO A 433 -23.46 -15.09 -10.11
CA PRO A 433 -24.71 -15.83 -9.99
C PRO A 433 -25.07 -16.16 -8.54
N VAL A 434 -26.32 -15.96 -8.15
CA VAL A 434 -26.83 -16.22 -6.80
C VAL A 434 -26.56 -17.66 -6.36
N ALA A 435 -26.52 -18.61 -7.29
CA ALA A 435 -26.20 -20.02 -7.02
C ALA A 435 -24.79 -20.23 -6.44
N ASN A 436 -23.85 -19.31 -6.65
CA ASN A 436 -22.51 -19.37 -6.09
C ASN A 436 -22.43 -18.74 -4.68
N TRP A 437 -23.48 -18.09 -4.20
CA TRP A 437 -23.56 -17.56 -2.86
C TRP A 437 -24.14 -18.57 -1.88
N SER A 438 -23.46 -18.80 -0.77
CA SER A 438 -23.95 -19.70 0.28
C SER A 438 -25.29 -19.20 0.83
N GLY A 439 -26.31 -20.08 0.84
CA GLY A 439 -27.66 -19.73 1.29
C GLY A 439 -28.37 -18.69 0.41
N GLY A 440 -27.87 -18.38 -0.79
CA GLY A 440 -28.46 -17.41 -1.71
C GLY A 440 -28.34 -15.95 -1.25
N SER A 441 -27.59 -15.67 -0.18
CA SER A 441 -27.43 -14.33 0.38
C SER A 441 -26.25 -13.61 -0.27
N VAL A 442 -26.54 -12.62 -1.11
CA VAL A 442 -25.57 -11.76 -1.81
C VAL A 442 -25.10 -10.64 -0.88
N LEU A 443 -23.84 -10.21 -1.01
CA LEU A 443 -23.31 -9.04 -0.29
C LEU A 443 -24.12 -7.79 -0.66
N PRO A 444 -24.80 -7.09 0.28
CA PRO A 444 -25.65 -5.97 -0.06
C PRO A 444 -24.87 -4.68 -0.32
N ASP A 445 -25.44 -3.79 -1.14
CA ASP A 445 -24.95 -2.40 -1.28
C ASP A 445 -24.92 -1.70 0.08
N GLY A 446 -23.98 -0.75 0.24
CA GLY A 446 -23.75 -0.05 1.49
C GLY A 446 -22.92 -0.86 2.51
N SER A 447 -22.32 -2.00 2.11
CA SER A 447 -21.51 -2.83 3.00
C SER A 447 -20.08 -2.34 3.12
N LEU A 448 -19.60 -2.28 4.38
CA LEU A 448 -18.17 -2.24 4.72
C LEU A 448 -17.79 -3.58 5.32
N ALA A 449 -16.98 -4.36 4.62
CA ALA A 449 -16.63 -5.72 4.98
C ALA A 449 -15.13 -5.91 5.20
N SER A 450 -14.74 -6.88 6.03
CA SER A 450 -13.45 -7.55 5.93
C SER A 450 -13.60 -8.77 5.01
N VAL A 451 -12.50 -9.18 4.35
CA VAL A 451 -12.52 -10.28 3.38
C VAL A 451 -11.50 -11.33 3.76
N THR A 452 -11.88 -12.60 3.60
CA THR A 452 -10.97 -13.75 3.62
C THR A 452 -11.13 -14.52 2.31
N ILE A 453 -10.01 -14.86 1.66
CA ILE A 453 -9.98 -15.64 0.43
C ILE A 453 -9.18 -16.90 0.68
N THR A 454 -9.71 -18.06 0.26
CA THR A 454 -8.99 -19.34 0.26
C THR A 454 -9.04 -19.97 -1.12
N ALA A 455 -7.93 -20.54 -1.57
CA ALA A 455 -7.79 -21.17 -2.88
C ALA A 455 -6.95 -22.46 -2.80
N GLY A 456 -7.05 -23.29 -3.82
CA GLY A 456 -6.24 -24.50 -3.92
C GLY A 456 -4.81 -24.26 -4.45
N GLN A 457 -4.50 -23.06 -4.93
CA GLN A 457 -3.19 -22.65 -5.42
C GLN A 457 -2.74 -21.38 -4.66
N PRO A 458 -1.43 -21.07 -4.62
CA PRO A 458 -0.95 -19.80 -4.07
C PRO A 458 -1.55 -18.60 -4.84
N ILE A 459 -2.02 -17.63 -4.08
CA ILE A 459 -2.66 -16.41 -4.61
C ILE A 459 -2.07 -15.16 -3.97
N ILE A 460 -2.21 -14.03 -4.67
CA ILE A 460 -1.96 -12.68 -4.17
C ILE A 460 -3.12 -11.79 -4.59
N ALA A 461 -3.35 -10.66 -3.91
CA ALA A 461 -4.44 -9.78 -4.29
C ALA A 461 -4.19 -8.31 -3.96
N ILE A 462 -4.83 -7.43 -4.77
CA ILE A 462 -4.93 -5.99 -4.55
C ILE A 462 -6.40 -5.62 -4.37
N VAL A 463 -6.67 -4.79 -3.37
CA VAL A 463 -7.95 -4.09 -3.22
C VAL A 463 -7.79 -2.68 -3.77
N ASN A 464 -8.58 -2.34 -4.79
CA ASN A 464 -8.68 -0.98 -5.31
C ASN A 464 -10.01 -0.39 -4.89
N GLU A 465 -10.03 0.82 -4.37
CA GLU A 465 -11.25 1.56 -4.09
C GLU A 465 -11.38 2.73 -5.07
N ALA A 466 -12.46 2.76 -5.81
CA ALA A 466 -12.80 3.84 -6.73
C ALA A 466 -14.04 4.60 -6.23
N PRO A 467 -14.13 5.93 -6.41
CA PRO A 467 -15.34 6.67 -6.13
C PRO A 467 -16.45 6.26 -7.10
N LEU A 468 -17.69 6.25 -6.58
CA LEU A 468 -18.89 6.05 -7.37
C LEU A 468 -19.13 7.24 -8.33
N ALA A 469 -19.99 7.06 -9.32
CA ALA A 469 -20.34 8.12 -10.26
C ALA A 469 -20.84 9.37 -9.53
N GLY A 470 -20.32 10.54 -9.93
CA GLY A 470 -20.65 11.84 -9.32
C GLY A 470 -19.89 12.15 -8.02
N VAL A 471 -19.12 11.23 -7.47
CA VAL A 471 -18.32 11.45 -6.27
C VAL A 471 -16.90 11.87 -6.65
N VAL A 472 -16.49 13.07 -6.20
CA VAL A 472 -15.14 13.61 -6.44
C VAL A 472 -14.23 13.19 -5.29
N GLN A 473 -13.45 12.16 -5.50
CA GLN A 473 -12.46 11.64 -4.55
C GLN A 473 -11.30 10.98 -5.31
N ASP A 474 -10.14 10.85 -4.67
CA ASP A 474 -9.04 10.06 -5.22
C ASP A 474 -9.34 8.56 -5.15
N ASN A 475 -8.67 7.80 -6.00
CA ASN A 475 -8.63 6.35 -5.87
C ASN A 475 -7.62 5.98 -4.79
N ILE A 476 -7.85 4.85 -4.14
CA ILE A 476 -6.91 4.28 -3.19
C ILE A 476 -6.79 2.78 -3.45
N ASN A 477 -5.68 2.19 -3.06
CA ASN A 477 -5.49 0.75 -3.07
C ASN A 477 -4.56 0.30 -1.96
N TYR A 478 -4.60 -0.98 -1.68
CA TYR A 478 -3.66 -1.66 -0.80
C TYR A 478 -3.51 -3.13 -1.20
N GLU A 479 -2.39 -3.71 -0.83
CA GLU A 479 -2.14 -5.14 -0.98
C GLU A 479 -2.89 -5.93 0.10
N ALA A 480 -3.59 -6.98 -0.29
CA ALA A 480 -4.12 -7.94 0.66
C ALA A 480 -2.97 -8.68 1.38
N PHE A 481 -3.24 -9.14 2.59
CA PHE A 481 -2.24 -9.84 3.40
C PHE A 481 -2.27 -11.34 3.11
N ASN A 482 -1.13 -11.89 2.70
CA ASN A 482 -0.92 -13.31 2.67
C ASN A 482 -0.78 -13.83 4.12
N VAL A 483 -1.50 -14.87 4.46
CA VAL A 483 -1.50 -15.47 5.79
C VAL A 483 -1.30 -16.98 5.67
N ALA A 484 -0.77 -17.58 6.72
CA ALA A 484 -0.69 -19.04 6.77
C ALA A 484 -2.09 -19.66 6.67
N PRO A 485 -2.24 -20.79 6.01
CA PRO A 485 -3.52 -21.52 5.87
C PRO A 485 -4.17 -21.86 7.21
#